data_dfaeeaa10234f594e06d7e792b16746f
#
_entry.id   dfaeeaa10234f594e06d7e792b16746f
#
_cell.length_a   1.000
_cell.length_b   1.000
_cell.length_c   1.000
_cell.angle_alpha   90.00
_cell.angle_beta   90.00
_cell.angle_gamma   90.00
#
_symmetry.space_group_name_H-M   'P 1'
#
loop_
_entity.id
_entity.type
_entity.pdbx_description
1 polymer ?
#
loop_
_entity_poly.entity_id
_entity_poly.type
_entity_poly.pdbx_seq_one_letter_code
_entity_poly.pdbx_strand_id
1 'polypeptide(L)'
;MSKKRLFFVFVAIVFVLLAIPASLMINAVMEPEENQEQNPVKEEQEILSPGETIQQFAEMIYTYDTSERPFYEGAEEYMTPEAYEVLVPMQDPEASDEALIKMTSKLDSVTSYYKVSDSPQVEAIADVEYSLSGMGDFRNHQLLKLVLTYTDGWKISECTVLATIEQ
;
A
#
# COMPACT_ATOMS: atom_id res chain seq x y z
N MET A 1 56.02 35.44 -27.52
CA MET A 1 56.37 34.17 -26.87
C MET A 1 56.88 33.19 -27.91
N SER A 2 58.04 32.53 -27.68
CA SER A 2 58.63 31.57 -28.62
C SER A 2 57.70 30.32 -28.73
N LYS A 3 57.49 29.83 -29.96
CA LYS A 3 56.69 28.62 -30.25
C LYS A 3 57.08 27.42 -29.37
N LYS A 4 58.36 27.33 -28.99
CA LYS A 4 58.89 26.29 -28.09
C LYS A 4 58.36 26.42 -26.65
N ARG A 5 58.17 27.64 -26.12
CA ARG A 5 57.59 27.84 -24.79
C ARG A 5 56.08 27.49 -24.73
N LEU A 6 55.34 27.77 -25.80
CA LEU A 6 53.93 27.41 -25.90
C LEU A 6 53.77 25.89 -25.93
N PHE A 7 54.65 25.16 -26.65
CA PHE A 7 54.61 23.71 -26.71
C PHE A 7 54.85 23.07 -25.33
N PHE A 8 55.85 23.56 -24.57
CA PHE A 8 56.11 23.04 -23.22
C PHE A 8 54.97 23.28 -22.24
N VAL A 9 54.29 24.44 -22.33
CA VAL A 9 53.12 24.73 -21.50
C VAL A 9 51.95 23.77 -21.85
N PHE A 10 51.74 23.50 -23.13
CA PHE A 10 50.67 22.58 -23.57
C PHE A 10 50.93 21.14 -23.11
N VAL A 11 52.16 20.65 -23.24
CA VAL A 11 52.57 19.33 -22.76
C VAL A 11 52.39 19.21 -21.23
N ALA A 12 52.79 20.24 -20.48
CA ALA A 12 52.60 20.24 -19.01
C ALA A 12 51.14 20.17 -18.61
N ILE A 13 50.23 20.88 -19.30
CA ILE A 13 48.78 20.85 -19.03
C ILE A 13 48.19 19.47 -19.32
N VAL A 14 48.62 18.83 -20.43
CA VAL A 14 48.16 17.47 -20.79
C VAL A 14 48.62 16.44 -19.75
N PHE A 15 49.85 16.55 -19.21
CA PHE A 15 50.31 15.67 -18.15
C PHE A 15 49.56 15.83 -16.84
N VAL A 16 49.18 17.07 -16.46
CA VAL A 16 48.38 17.32 -15.26
C VAL A 16 46.97 16.75 -15.42
N LEU A 17 46.35 16.87 -16.61
CA LEU A 17 45.00 16.32 -16.87
C LEU A 17 44.96 14.79 -16.91
N LEU A 18 46.09 14.12 -17.26
CA LEU A 18 46.19 12.65 -17.25
C LEU A 18 46.55 12.08 -15.88
N ALA A 19 47.18 12.86 -15.00
CA ALA A 19 47.58 12.40 -13.66
C ALA A 19 46.39 12.36 -12.65
N ILE A 20 45.40 13.23 -12.83
CA ILE A 20 44.25 13.31 -11.93
C ILE A 20 43.39 12.01 -11.95
N PRO A 21 43.03 11.43 -13.11
CA PRO A 21 42.25 10.19 -13.11
C PRO A 21 43.03 8.98 -12.59
N ALA A 22 44.35 8.96 -12.73
CA ALA A 22 45.16 7.85 -12.22
C ALA A 22 45.29 7.84 -10.70
N SER A 23 45.37 9.02 -10.05
CA SER A 23 45.38 9.11 -8.58
C SER A 23 44.00 8.81 -7.95
N LEU A 24 42.91 9.09 -8.63
CA LEU A 24 41.55 8.71 -8.18
C LEU A 24 41.32 7.20 -8.29
N MET A 25 41.89 6.53 -9.32
CA MET A 25 41.76 5.08 -9.43
C MET A 25 42.62 4.33 -8.41
N ILE A 26 43.78 4.85 -8.02
CA ILE A 26 44.66 4.19 -7.04
C ILE A 26 44.04 4.24 -5.63
N ASN A 27 43.33 5.31 -5.27
CA ASN A 27 42.63 5.37 -3.99
C ASN A 27 41.39 4.49 -3.95
N ALA A 28 40.79 4.15 -5.09
CA ALA A 28 39.60 3.25 -5.14
C ALA A 28 39.99 1.75 -5.04
N VAL A 29 41.28 1.40 -5.21
CA VAL A 29 41.75 0.00 -5.17
C VAL A 29 42.37 -0.38 -3.82
N MET A 30 42.58 0.59 -2.90
CA MET A 30 43.16 0.37 -1.57
C MET A 30 42.23 0.61 -0.39
N GLU A 31 40.91 0.65 -0.58
CA GLU A 31 40.03 0.41 0.53
C GLU A 31 40.02 -1.10 0.84
N PRO A 32 40.35 -1.52 2.07
CA PRO A 32 40.17 -2.92 2.44
C PRO A 32 38.69 -3.27 2.24
N GLU A 33 38.42 -4.37 1.54
CA GLU A 33 37.12 -5.00 1.52
C GLU A 33 36.74 -5.27 2.98
N GLU A 34 36.08 -4.29 3.60
CA GLU A 34 35.26 -4.51 4.76
C GLU A 34 34.15 -5.40 4.24
N ASN A 35 34.22 -6.67 4.60
CA ASN A 35 33.20 -7.67 4.41
C ASN A 35 31.87 -7.07 4.90
N GLN A 36 31.19 -6.32 4.04
CA GLN A 36 29.76 -6.10 4.20
C GLN A 36 29.16 -7.48 3.95
N GLU A 37 29.05 -8.25 5.05
CA GLU A 37 27.98 -9.22 5.14
C GLU A 37 26.76 -8.50 4.58
N GLN A 38 26.37 -8.88 3.37
CA GLN A 38 25.08 -8.58 2.83
C GLN A 38 24.07 -9.23 3.79
N ASN A 39 23.83 -8.51 4.89
CA ASN A 39 22.61 -8.71 5.64
C ASN A 39 21.50 -8.58 4.61
N PRO A 40 20.73 -9.64 4.30
CA PRO A 40 19.60 -9.50 3.43
C PRO A 40 18.79 -8.36 4.03
N VAL A 41 18.66 -7.27 3.28
CA VAL A 41 17.70 -6.22 3.60
C VAL A 41 16.39 -6.98 3.70
N LYS A 42 15.98 -7.32 4.94
CA LYS A 42 14.60 -7.63 5.20
C LYS A 42 13.89 -6.38 4.72
N GLU A 43 13.11 -6.52 3.65
CA GLU A 43 12.07 -5.56 3.36
C GLU A 43 11.32 -5.39 4.67
N GLU A 44 11.59 -4.31 5.40
CA GLU A 44 10.74 -3.89 6.50
C GLU A 44 9.39 -3.65 5.83
N GLN A 45 8.50 -4.62 5.96
CA GLN A 45 7.12 -4.43 5.58
C GLN A 45 6.65 -3.21 6.35
N GLU A 46 6.36 -2.15 5.63
CA GLU A 46 5.87 -0.90 6.19
C GLU A 46 4.56 -1.22 6.93
N ILE A 47 4.62 -1.14 8.26
CA ILE A 47 3.46 -1.45 9.10
C ILE A 47 2.46 -0.32 8.91
N LEU A 48 1.34 -0.63 8.28
CA LEU A 48 0.25 0.33 8.08
C LEU A 48 -0.25 0.88 9.43
N SER A 49 -0.58 2.15 9.47
CA SER A 49 -1.33 2.75 10.57
C SER A 49 -2.79 2.27 10.57
N PRO A 50 -3.54 2.43 11.68
CA PRO A 50 -4.97 2.10 11.69
C PRO A 50 -5.77 2.79 10.58
N GLY A 51 -5.46 4.06 10.27
CA GLY A 51 -6.12 4.81 9.22
C GLY A 51 -5.83 4.27 7.82
N GLU A 52 -4.59 3.90 7.53
CA GLU A 52 -4.20 3.28 6.26
C GLU A 52 -4.81 1.90 6.10
N THR A 53 -4.87 1.10 7.17
CA THR A 53 -5.56 -0.20 7.17
C THR A 53 -7.05 -0.04 6.82
N ILE A 54 -7.74 0.95 7.43
CA ILE A 54 -9.14 1.25 7.12
C ILE A 54 -9.32 1.69 5.67
N GLN A 55 -8.41 2.53 5.16
CA GLN A 55 -8.47 3.00 3.77
C GLN A 55 -8.31 1.85 2.79
N GLN A 56 -7.31 0.99 2.96
CA GLN A 56 -7.06 -0.15 2.07
C GLN A 56 -8.17 -1.18 2.16
N PHE A 57 -8.70 -1.44 3.36
CA PHE A 57 -9.88 -2.28 3.53
C PHE A 57 -11.10 -1.72 2.79
N ALA A 58 -11.38 -0.42 2.92
CA ALA A 58 -12.49 0.20 2.22
C ALA A 58 -12.32 0.13 0.70
N GLU A 59 -11.10 0.38 0.18
CA GLU A 59 -10.81 0.22 -1.24
C GLU A 59 -11.10 -1.20 -1.71
N MET A 60 -10.69 -2.20 -0.95
CA MET A 60 -10.89 -3.62 -1.28
C MET A 60 -12.38 -4.02 -1.29
N ILE A 61 -13.15 -3.59 -0.29
CA ILE A 61 -14.57 -3.97 -0.12
C ILE A 61 -15.51 -3.19 -1.03
N TYR A 62 -15.20 -1.92 -1.34
CA TYR A 62 -16.10 -1.04 -2.11
C TYR A 62 -15.68 -0.82 -3.56
N THR A 63 -14.52 -1.38 -3.99
CA THR A 63 -14.11 -1.35 -5.40
C THR A 63 -14.05 -2.75 -5.97
N TYR A 64 -15.12 -3.17 -6.64
CA TYR A 64 -15.23 -4.51 -7.23
C TYR A 64 -16.16 -4.54 -8.44
N ASP A 65 -16.00 -5.58 -9.27
CA ASP A 65 -16.93 -5.99 -10.31
C ASP A 65 -17.32 -7.44 -10.07
N THR A 66 -18.61 -7.70 -9.88
CA THR A 66 -19.10 -9.07 -9.58
C THR A 66 -18.90 -10.05 -10.72
N SER A 67 -18.57 -9.58 -11.94
CA SER A 67 -18.18 -10.43 -13.05
C SER A 67 -16.72 -10.90 -12.98
N GLU A 68 -15.89 -10.26 -12.15
CA GLU A 68 -14.46 -10.55 -12.01
C GLU A 68 -14.15 -11.20 -10.66
N ARG A 69 -14.71 -10.64 -9.56
CA ARG A 69 -14.48 -11.12 -8.20
C ARG A 69 -15.63 -10.79 -7.27
N PRO A 70 -15.86 -11.56 -6.19
CA PRO A 70 -16.77 -11.17 -5.12
C PRO A 70 -16.19 -10.00 -4.32
N PHE A 71 -17.07 -9.21 -3.67
CA PHE A 71 -16.69 -8.00 -2.94
C PHE A 71 -15.74 -8.26 -1.76
N TYR A 72 -15.77 -9.45 -1.17
CA TYR A 72 -14.97 -9.82 0.01
C TYR A 72 -13.60 -10.39 -0.33
N GLU A 73 -13.31 -10.72 -1.57
CA GLU A 73 -12.01 -11.28 -1.99
C GLU A 73 -10.88 -10.27 -1.78
N GLY A 74 -9.84 -10.70 -1.07
CA GLY A 74 -8.71 -9.87 -0.68
C GLY A 74 -8.89 -9.16 0.68
N ALA A 75 -10.10 -9.16 1.27
CA ALA A 75 -10.35 -8.53 2.58
C ALA A 75 -9.64 -9.27 3.73
N GLU A 76 -9.28 -10.54 3.55
CA GLU A 76 -8.52 -11.35 4.51
C GLU A 76 -7.16 -10.73 4.84
N GLU A 77 -6.60 -9.91 3.95
CA GLU A 77 -5.34 -9.20 4.20
C GLU A 77 -5.48 -8.11 5.28
N TYR A 78 -6.69 -7.59 5.48
CA TYR A 78 -6.97 -6.46 6.38
C TYR A 78 -7.80 -6.85 7.61
N MET A 79 -8.28 -8.08 7.68
CA MET A 79 -9.17 -8.57 8.74
C MET A 79 -8.54 -9.69 9.57
N THR A 80 -9.05 -9.88 10.78
CA THR A 80 -8.77 -11.13 11.50
C THR A 80 -9.55 -12.27 10.85
N PRO A 81 -9.08 -13.54 10.98
CA PRO A 81 -9.79 -14.68 10.40
C PRO A 81 -11.25 -14.77 10.82
N GLU A 82 -11.54 -14.52 12.11
CA GLU A 82 -12.89 -14.57 12.66
C GLU A 82 -13.79 -13.48 12.09
N ALA A 83 -13.26 -12.27 11.90
CA ALA A 83 -14.02 -11.17 11.30
C ALA A 83 -14.27 -11.42 9.80
N TYR A 84 -13.29 -12.00 9.11
CA TYR A 84 -13.44 -12.36 7.70
C TYR A 84 -14.51 -13.43 7.49
N GLU A 85 -14.55 -14.48 8.31
CA GLU A 85 -15.59 -15.51 8.26
C GLU A 85 -17.01 -14.94 8.39
N VAL A 86 -17.18 -13.88 9.16
CA VAL A 86 -18.49 -13.18 9.29
C VAL A 86 -18.83 -12.37 8.05
N LEU A 87 -17.81 -11.82 7.35
CA LEU A 87 -17.99 -11.04 6.13
C LEU A 87 -18.36 -11.90 4.93
N VAL A 88 -17.78 -13.10 4.84
CA VAL A 88 -18.04 -14.04 3.73
C VAL A 88 -19.45 -14.58 3.85
N PRO A 89 -20.34 -14.38 2.86
CA PRO A 89 -21.67 -14.95 2.89
C PRO A 89 -21.59 -16.48 2.96
N MET A 90 -22.48 -17.10 3.74
CA MET A 90 -22.66 -18.54 3.66
C MET A 90 -23.01 -18.89 2.21
N GLN A 91 -22.09 -19.58 1.53
CA GLN A 91 -22.35 -20.05 0.17
C GLN A 91 -23.47 -21.08 0.24
N ASP A 92 -24.58 -20.79 -0.40
CA ASP A 92 -25.60 -21.79 -0.65
C ASP A 92 -25.07 -22.72 -1.77
N PRO A 93 -24.73 -23.98 -1.47
CA PRO A 93 -24.18 -24.89 -2.48
C PRO A 93 -25.17 -25.20 -3.62
N GLU A 94 -26.43 -24.81 -3.47
CA GLU A 94 -27.48 -24.98 -4.50
C GLU A 94 -27.76 -23.67 -5.27
N ALA A 95 -27.13 -22.55 -4.91
CA ALA A 95 -27.27 -21.32 -5.67
C ALA A 95 -26.59 -21.49 -7.04
N SER A 96 -27.39 -21.57 -8.09
CA SER A 96 -26.87 -21.64 -9.47
C SER A 96 -26.19 -20.33 -9.85
N ASP A 97 -25.03 -20.42 -10.50
CA ASP A 97 -24.24 -19.28 -11.04
C ASP A 97 -25.04 -18.37 -12.00
N GLU A 98 -26.21 -18.82 -12.46
CA GLU A 98 -27.04 -18.11 -13.46
C GLU A 98 -27.74 -16.85 -12.93
N ALA A 99 -27.76 -16.63 -11.62
CA ALA A 99 -28.48 -15.51 -11.00
C ALA A 99 -27.57 -14.38 -10.48
N LEU A 100 -26.29 -14.41 -10.75
CA LEU A 100 -25.38 -13.34 -10.33
C LEU A 100 -25.70 -12.04 -11.08
N ILE A 101 -26.32 -11.11 -10.37
CA ILE A 101 -26.55 -9.75 -10.85
C ILE A 101 -25.19 -9.11 -11.09
N LYS A 102 -24.92 -8.74 -12.35
CA LYS A 102 -23.69 -8.01 -12.68
C LYS A 102 -23.78 -6.62 -12.07
N MET A 103 -22.87 -6.35 -11.15
CA MET A 103 -22.80 -5.08 -10.42
C MET A 103 -21.36 -4.65 -10.28
N THR A 104 -21.10 -3.38 -10.55
CA THR A 104 -19.81 -2.75 -10.31
C THR A 104 -19.95 -1.75 -9.19
N SER A 105 -19.05 -1.81 -8.22
CA SER A 105 -18.93 -0.86 -7.13
C SER A 105 -17.61 -0.10 -7.24
N LYS A 106 -17.62 1.16 -6.88
CA LYS A 106 -16.45 2.02 -6.84
C LYS A 106 -16.46 2.87 -5.58
N LEU A 107 -15.38 2.81 -4.81
CA LEU A 107 -15.15 3.73 -3.70
C LEU A 107 -14.97 5.16 -4.25
N ASP A 108 -15.75 6.10 -3.74
CA ASP A 108 -15.62 7.52 -4.07
C ASP A 108 -14.77 8.24 -3.00
N SER A 109 -15.04 7.99 -1.73
CA SER A 109 -14.26 8.52 -0.61
C SER A 109 -14.37 7.66 0.64
N VAL A 110 -13.34 7.70 1.51
CA VAL A 110 -13.38 7.19 2.88
C VAL A 110 -12.70 8.16 3.82
N THR A 111 -13.35 8.44 4.94
CA THR A 111 -12.80 9.25 6.03
C THR A 111 -12.90 8.48 7.33
N SER A 112 -11.78 8.25 8.01
CA SER A 112 -11.74 7.52 9.28
C SER A 112 -11.50 8.44 10.46
N TYR A 113 -12.19 8.19 11.55
CA TYR A 113 -12.10 8.91 12.82
C TYR A 113 -11.78 7.90 13.92
N TYR A 114 -10.63 8.03 14.56
CA TYR A 114 -10.23 7.18 15.67
C TYR A 114 -9.35 7.95 16.65
N LYS A 115 -9.31 7.47 17.88
CA LYS A 115 -8.44 8.04 18.90
C LYS A 115 -7.11 7.28 18.91
N VAL A 116 -6.02 7.97 18.65
CA VAL A 116 -4.68 7.41 18.83
C VAL A 116 -4.46 7.09 20.31
N SER A 117 -4.04 5.86 20.61
CA SER A 117 -3.74 5.38 21.96
C SER A 117 -2.61 4.35 21.89
N ASP A 118 -1.98 4.08 23.03
CA ASP A 118 -0.99 3.01 23.16
C ASP A 118 -1.63 1.61 23.34
N SER A 119 -2.96 1.52 23.17
CA SER A 119 -3.69 0.26 23.23
C SER A 119 -3.40 -0.59 21.98
N PRO A 120 -3.28 -1.92 22.10
CA PRO A 120 -3.24 -2.82 20.96
C PRO A 120 -4.60 -2.93 20.24
N GLN A 121 -5.61 -2.21 20.69
CA GLN A 121 -6.94 -2.16 20.11
C GLN A 121 -7.40 -0.72 19.94
N VAL A 122 -7.99 -0.42 18.77
CA VAL A 122 -8.50 0.90 18.38
C VAL A 122 -9.94 0.75 17.88
N GLU A 123 -10.83 1.57 18.42
CA GLU A 123 -12.17 1.77 17.86
C GLU A 123 -12.14 2.94 16.86
N ALA A 124 -12.78 2.75 15.71
CA ALA A 124 -12.86 3.75 14.67
C ALA A 124 -14.30 3.86 14.12
N ILE A 125 -14.61 5.05 13.59
CA ILE A 125 -15.76 5.27 12.72
C ILE A 125 -15.19 5.57 11.33
N ALA A 126 -15.65 4.85 10.32
CA ALA A 126 -15.36 5.14 8.93
C ALA A 126 -16.62 5.63 8.21
N ASP A 127 -16.48 6.76 7.55
CA ASP A 127 -17.46 7.39 6.70
C ASP A 127 -17.09 7.09 5.26
N VAL A 128 -17.92 6.29 4.56
CA VAL A 128 -17.63 5.71 3.26
C VAL A 128 -18.66 6.14 2.24
N GLU A 129 -18.21 6.79 1.17
CA GLU A 129 -19.04 7.09 0.00
C GLU A 129 -18.63 6.18 -1.16
N TYR A 130 -19.60 5.58 -1.83
CA TYR A 130 -19.34 4.71 -2.98
C TYR A 130 -20.50 4.73 -3.98
N SER A 131 -20.18 4.44 -5.22
CA SER A 131 -21.10 4.39 -6.33
C SER A 131 -21.33 2.94 -6.78
N LEU A 132 -22.58 2.56 -7.02
CA LEU A 132 -22.99 1.27 -7.58
C LEU A 132 -23.56 1.46 -8.97
N SER A 133 -23.19 0.59 -9.91
CA SER A 133 -23.77 0.53 -11.24
C SER A 133 -24.09 -0.92 -11.64
N GLY A 134 -25.05 -1.07 -12.58
CA GLY A 134 -25.50 -2.38 -13.08
C GLY A 134 -27.01 -2.46 -13.21
N MET A 135 -27.79 -2.37 -12.14
CA MET A 135 -29.25 -2.28 -12.16
C MET A 135 -29.78 -0.84 -12.13
N GLY A 136 -28.90 0.14 -12.08
CA GLY A 136 -29.09 1.57 -11.96
C GLY A 136 -27.79 2.19 -11.47
N ASP A 137 -27.72 3.52 -11.50
CA ASP A 137 -26.58 4.26 -10.92
C ASP A 137 -27.04 4.82 -9.59
N PHE A 138 -26.44 4.33 -8.51
CA PHE A 138 -26.75 4.73 -7.15
C PHE A 138 -25.50 5.25 -6.47
N ARG A 139 -25.64 6.32 -5.71
CA ARG A 139 -24.66 6.75 -4.72
C ARG A 139 -25.12 6.34 -3.34
N ASN A 140 -24.20 5.75 -2.60
CA ASN A 140 -24.46 5.33 -1.24
C ASN A 140 -23.43 5.96 -0.30
N HIS A 141 -23.90 6.23 0.91
CA HIS A 141 -23.10 6.72 2.00
C HIS A 141 -23.30 5.77 3.18
N GLN A 142 -22.22 5.14 3.63
CA GLN A 142 -22.24 4.22 4.77
C GLN A 142 -21.37 4.71 5.91
N LEU A 143 -21.92 4.58 7.11
CA LEU A 143 -21.19 4.81 8.35
C LEU A 143 -20.88 3.46 8.99
N LEU A 144 -19.59 3.14 9.13
CA LEU A 144 -19.11 1.90 9.72
C LEU A 144 -18.52 2.14 11.10
N LYS A 145 -18.84 1.25 12.07
CA LYS A 145 -18.05 1.10 13.28
C LYS A 145 -17.06 -0.03 13.06
N LEU A 146 -15.77 0.24 13.30
CA LEU A 146 -14.68 -0.70 13.15
C LEU A 146 -13.94 -0.86 14.49
N VAL A 147 -13.52 -2.08 14.78
CA VAL A 147 -12.56 -2.38 15.83
C VAL A 147 -11.33 -2.97 15.18
N LEU A 148 -10.17 -2.38 15.42
CA LEU A 148 -8.88 -2.87 14.93
C LEU A 148 -8.07 -3.40 16.09
N THR A 149 -7.38 -4.51 15.85
CA THR A 149 -6.46 -5.13 16.80
C THR A 149 -5.08 -5.23 16.17
N TYR A 150 -4.05 -4.91 16.95
CA TYR A 150 -2.65 -5.03 16.53
C TYR A 150 -2.11 -6.42 16.91
N THR A 151 -1.63 -7.15 15.90
CA THR A 151 -0.95 -8.45 16.05
C THR A 151 0.47 -8.38 15.44
N ASP A 152 0.61 -8.63 14.17
CA ASP A 152 1.77 -8.43 13.31
C ASP A 152 1.61 -7.22 12.35
N GLY A 153 0.55 -6.47 12.55
CA GLY A 153 0.04 -5.28 11.89
C GLY A 153 -1.38 -5.01 12.37
N TRP A 154 -1.97 -3.88 11.96
CA TRP A 154 -3.35 -3.59 12.28
C TRP A 154 -4.28 -4.44 11.43
N LYS A 155 -5.24 -5.12 12.07
CA LYS A 155 -6.29 -5.94 11.45
C LYS A 155 -7.66 -5.55 11.99
N ILE A 156 -8.66 -5.50 11.14
CA ILE A 156 -10.04 -5.26 11.52
C ILE A 156 -10.57 -6.55 12.18
N SER A 157 -10.92 -6.47 13.45
CA SER A 157 -11.51 -7.58 14.23
C SER A 157 -13.02 -7.51 14.31
N GLU A 158 -13.62 -6.33 14.09
CA GLU A 158 -15.08 -6.16 14.01
C GLU A 158 -15.42 -5.08 12.99
N CYS A 159 -16.46 -5.33 12.19
CA CYS A 159 -17.02 -4.37 11.25
C CYS A 159 -18.55 -4.37 11.37
N THR A 160 -19.14 -3.23 11.69
CA THR A 160 -20.60 -3.07 11.84
C THR A 160 -21.07 -1.87 11.04
N VAL A 161 -22.05 -2.05 10.17
CA VAL A 161 -22.73 -0.96 9.46
C VAL A 161 -23.69 -0.29 10.44
N LEU A 162 -23.46 0.99 10.74
CA LEU A 162 -24.31 1.79 11.62
C LEU A 162 -25.47 2.44 10.86
N ALA A 163 -25.21 2.89 9.65
CA ALA A 163 -26.19 3.53 8.78
C ALA A 163 -25.82 3.37 7.30
N THR A 164 -26.82 3.33 6.44
CA THR A 164 -26.70 3.46 4.99
C THR A 164 -27.70 4.48 4.50
N ILE A 165 -27.25 5.44 3.70
CA ILE A 165 -28.04 6.51 3.11
C ILE A 165 -27.89 6.40 1.60
N GLU A 166 -28.99 6.18 0.89
CA GLU A 166 -29.06 6.22 -0.58
C GLU A 166 -29.29 7.67 -1.04
N GLN A 167 -28.58 8.11 -2.07
CA GLN A 167 -28.65 9.45 -2.64
C GLN A 167 -29.07 9.43 -4.11
#